data_8e1262a075b77a133569e83ff5ea4412
#
_entry.id   8e1262a075b77a133569e83ff5ea4412
#
_cell.length_a   1.000
_cell.length_b   1.000
_cell.length_c   1.000
_cell.angle_alpha   90.00
_cell.angle_beta   90.00
_cell.angle_gamma   90.00
#
_symmetry.space_group_name_H-M   'P 1'
#
loop_
_entity.id
_entity.type
_entity.pdbx_description
1 polymer ?
#
loop_
_entity_poly.entity_id
_entity_poly.type
_entity_poly.pdbx_seq_one_letter_code
_entity_poly.pdbx_strand_id
1 'polypeptide(L)'
;MNNGILGKWIAAPGADRNFGAERCDSAPHFRREFEYEEKFEHGRVSISGLGFYELYLNGRRVGDQVLDPIVTVYDRRVRFVRHDVTEHLKPGLNTVGVILGTGWFNCPAKDVWNFD
;
A
#
# COMPACT_ATOMS: atom_id res chain seq x y z
N MET A 1 -22.71 -1.56 7.55
CA MET A 1 -21.62 -0.79 8.20
C MET A 1 -20.39 -0.83 7.33
N ASN A 2 -20.02 0.29 6.78
CA ASN A 2 -18.79 0.39 6.03
C ASN A 2 -17.62 0.62 7.00
N ASN A 3 -17.05 -0.45 7.53
CA ASN A 3 -15.77 -0.40 8.23
C ASN A 3 -14.58 -0.43 7.25
N GLY A 4 -14.83 -0.06 5.99
CA GLY A 4 -13.84 -0.08 4.94
C GLY A 4 -12.93 1.14 4.94
N ILE A 5 -11.90 1.07 4.13
CA ILE A 5 -11.01 2.19 3.82
C ILE A 5 -11.83 3.25 3.07
N LEU A 6 -11.80 4.49 3.55
CA LEU A 6 -12.45 5.63 2.89
C LEU A 6 -11.61 6.23 1.75
N GLY A 7 -10.44 5.65 1.49
CA GLY A 7 -9.53 6.13 0.46
C GLY A 7 -9.97 5.77 -0.97
N LYS A 8 -9.40 6.47 -1.92
CA LYS A 8 -9.49 6.12 -3.34
C LYS A 8 -8.29 5.30 -3.76
N TRP A 9 -8.49 4.38 -4.70
CA TRP A 9 -7.39 3.68 -5.33
C TRP A 9 -6.54 4.65 -6.14
N ILE A 10 -5.24 4.51 -6.01
CA ILE A 10 -4.26 5.25 -6.80
C ILE A 10 -3.33 4.26 -7.49
N ALA A 11 -2.77 4.67 -8.62
CA ALA A 11 -1.82 3.88 -9.37
C ALA A 11 -0.69 4.76 -9.90
N ALA A 12 0.46 4.15 -10.17
CA ALA A 12 1.54 4.83 -10.86
C ALA A 12 1.12 5.18 -12.30
N PRO A 13 1.58 6.28 -12.88
CA PRO A 13 1.31 6.62 -14.27
C PRO A 13 1.70 5.46 -15.21
N GLY A 14 0.80 5.06 -16.09
CA GLY A 14 1.02 3.96 -17.03
C GLY A 14 0.83 2.55 -16.48
N ALA A 15 0.36 2.40 -15.25
CA ALA A 15 0.07 1.11 -14.63
C ALA A 15 -1.02 0.29 -15.34
N ASP A 16 -1.83 0.93 -16.15
CA ASP A 16 -2.90 0.34 -16.96
C ASP A 16 -2.40 -0.27 -18.29
N ARG A 17 -1.13 -0.09 -18.60
CA ARG A 17 -0.56 -0.52 -19.88
C ARG A 17 0.14 -1.87 -19.75
N ASN A 18 -0.59 -2.88 -20.15
CA ASN A 18 -0.08 -4.23 -20.48
C ASN A 18 0.40 -5.09 -19.31
N PHE A 19 -0.46 -5.98 -18.91
CA PHE A 19 -0.10 -7.25 -18.31
C PHE A 19 0.66 -8.10 -19.35
N GLY A 20 1.93 -7.88 -19.51
CA GLY A 20 2.79 -8.64 -20.42
C GLY A 20 4.06 -9.08 -19.73
N ALA A 21 4.43 -10.32 -19.96
CA ALA A 21 5.47 -11.09 -19.27
C ALA A 21 6.90 -10.52 -19.30
N GLU A 22 7.15 -9.36 -19.88
CA GLU A 22 8.51 -8.87 -20.13
C GLU A 22 8.87 -7.56 -19.40
N ARG A 23 8.02 -7.06 -18.53
CA ARG A 23 8.33 -5.82 -17.79
C ARG A 23 8.60 -6.10 -16.33
N CYS A 24 9.86 -6.20 -16.00
CA CYS A 24 10.37 -5.96 -14.67
C CYS A 24 10.47 -4.44 -14.45
N ASP A 25 9.32 -3.78 -14.31
CA ASP A 25 9.32 -2.37 -13.93
C ASP A 25 9.76 -2.27 -12.46
N SER A 26 10.54 -1.26 -12.15
CA SER A 26 10.91 -0.97 -10.78
C SER A 26 9.67 -0.71 -9.94
N ALA A 27 9.71 -1.12 -8.66
CA ALA A 27 8.62 -0.91 -7.73
C ALA A 27 8.26 0.58 -7.64
N PRO A 28 6.99 0.95 -7.86
CA PRO A 28 6.59 2.35 -7.76
C PRO A 28 6.69 2.86 -6.33
N HIS A 29 7.12 4.10 -6.20
CA HIS A 29 7.22 4.82 -4.94
C HIS A 29 6.20 5.93 -4.92
N PHE A 30 5.35 5.94 -3.91
CA PHE A 30 4.37 6.99 -3.66
C PHE A 30 4.83 7.81 -2.48
N ARG A 31 4.67 9.12 -2.56
CA ARG A 31 5.05 10.04 -1.50
C ARG A 31 4.02 11.15 -1.38
N ARG A 32 3.64 11.49 -0.14
CA ARG A 32 2.80 12.63 0.16
C ARG A 32 3.19 13.29 1.46
N GLU A 33 3.08 14.59 1.52
CA GLU A 33 3.22 15.38 2.74
C GLU A 33 1.84 15.75 3.28
N PHE A 34 1.73 15.81 4.59
CA PHE A 34 0.53 16.22 5.30
C PHE A 34 0.89 16.88 6.63
N GLU A 35 -0.02 17.72 7.12
CA GLU A 35 0.15 18.35 8.42
C GLU A 35 -0.56 17.56 9.50
N TYR A 36 0.09 17.45 10.65
CA TYR A 36 -0.43 16.83 11.85
C TYR A 36 -0.54 17.86 12.97
N GLU A 37 -1.72 17.95 13.58
CA GLU A 37 -1.99 18.78 14.72
C GLU A 37 -1.90 17.97 16.02
N GLU A 38 -1.14 18.46 17.00
CA GLU A 38 -0.90 17.78 18.28
C GLU A 38 -2.14 17.49 19.13
N LYS A 39 -3.28 18.07 18.80
CA LYS A 39 -4.53 17.83 19.52
C LYS A 39 -5.05 16.39 19.41
N PHE A 40 -4.48 15.58 18.54
CA PHE A 40 -4.84 14.18 18.37
C PHE A 40 -3.88 13.29 19.16
N GLU A 41 -4.42 12.46 20.05
CA GLU A 41 -3.63 11.55 20.87
C GLU A 41 -3.13 10.31 20.10
N HIS A 42 -3.84 9.91 19.07
CA HIS A 42 -3.55 8.69 18.32
C HIS A 42 -3.63 8.90 16.82
N GLY A 43 -2.62 8.38 16.11
CA GLY A 43 -2.60 8.31 14.67
C GLY A 43 -2.69 6.86 14.18
N ARG A 44 -3.53 6.63 13.17
CA ARG A 44 -3.67 5.32 12.52
C ARG A 44 -3.63 5.45 11.02
N VAL A 45 -2.97 4.51 10.38
CA VAL A 45 -2.98 4.37 8.92
C VAL A 45 -3.67 3.07 8.56
N SER A 46 -4.68 3.16 7.69
CA SER A 46 -5.27 2.00 7.03
C SER A 46 -4.75 1.96 5.60
N ILE A 47 -4.12 0.87 5.23
CA ILE A 47 -3.47 0.73 3.93
C ILE A 47 -3.82 -0.60 3.29
N SER A 48 -4.00 -0.58 1.99
CA SER A 48 -4.14 -1.76 1.15
C SER A 48 -3.36 -1.58 -0.15
N GLY A 49 -3.02 -2.68 -0.79
CA GLY A 49 -2.37 -2.68 -2.09
C GLY A 49 -2.71 -3.93 -2.87
N LEU A 50 -2.81 -3.78 -4.18
CA LEU A 50 -2.88 -4.92 -5.11
C LEU A 50 -1.45 -5.34 -5.45
N GLY A 51 -0.79 -5.91 -4.48
CA GLY A 51 0.61 -6.25 -4.43
C GLY A 51 1.07 -6.22 -2.97
N PHE A 52 2.36 -6.18 -2.75
CA PHE A 52 2.93 -6.06 -1.41
C PHE A 52 3.46 -4.65 -1.21
N TYR A 53 3.20 -4.06 -0.06
CA TYR A 53 3.66 -2.71 0.23
C TYR A 53 4.67 -2.69 1.39
N GLU A 54 5.51 -1.67 1.37
CA GLU A 54 6.21 -1.18 2.54
C GLU A 54 5.76 0.26 2.81
N LEU A 55 5.36 0.52 4.05
CA LEU A 55 4.91 1.83 4.49
C LEU A 55 5.99 2.52 5.30
N TYR A 56 6.23 3.76 4.99
CA TYR A 56 7.20 4.62 5.69
C TYR A 56 6.51 5.89 6.16
N LEU A 57 6.85 6.34 7.36
CA LEU A 57 6.41 7.61 7.88
C LEU A 57 7.64 8.37 8.44
N ASN A 58 7.86 9.56 7.92
CA ASN A 58 9.03 10.39 8.24
C ASN A 58 10.37 9.63 8.09
N GLY A 59 10.50 8.84 7.04
CA GLY A 59 11.69 8.07 6.71
C GLY A 59 11.89 6.78 7.52
N ARG A 60 10.96 6.45 8.42
CA ARG A 60 11.00 5.22 9.22
C ARG A 60 9.95 4.23 8.75
N ARG A 61 10.34 2.99 8.62
CA ARG A 61 9.40 1.93 8.27
C ARG A 61 8.36 1.74 9.37
N VAL A 62 7.10 1.62 8.96
CA VAL A 62 5.98 1.32 9.85
C VAL A 62 5.70 -0.17 9.82
N GLY A 63 5.73 -0.79 11.00
CA GLY A 63 5.55 -2.23 11.13
C GLY A 63 6.80 -3.03 10.75
N ASP A 64 6.74 -4.31 11.04
CA ASP A 64 7.80 -5.29 10.76
C ASP A 64 7.31 -6.43 9.85
N GLN A 65 6.08 -6.34 9.40
CA GLN A 65 5.48 -7.33 8.52
C GLN A 65 6.17 -7.34 7.15
N VAL A 66 6.33 -8.53 6.63
CA VAL A 66 6.79 -8.76 5.27
C VAL A 66 5.62 -9.31 4.48
N LEU A 67 5.45 -8.89 3.23
CA LEU A 67 4.40 -9.35 2.34
C LEU A 67 2.96 -9.00 2.82
N ASP A 68 2.74 -7.79 3.25
CA ASP A 68 1.41 -7.25 3.47
C ASP A 68 0.85 -6.57 2.21
N PRO A 69 -0.46 -6.59 1.99
CA PRO A 69 -1.48 -7.38 2.69
C PRO A 69 -1.52 -8.84 2.21
N ILE A 70 -2.22 -9.67 2.99
CA ILE A 70 -2.45 -11.07 2.61
C ILE A 70 -3.19 -11.14 1.26
N VAL A 71 -2.75 -12.06 0.41
CA VAL A 71 -3.39 -12.38 -0.86
C VAL A 71 -4.82 -12.87 -0.67
N THR A 72 -5.71 -12.37 -1.51
CA THR A 72 -7.11 -12.78 -1.56
C THR A 72 -7.55 -12.95 -3.01
N VAL A 73 -8.77 -13.38 -3.22
CA VAL A 73 -9.42 -13.31 -4.54
C VAL A 73 -9.84 -11.85 -4.74
N TYR A 74 -9.03 -11.08 -5.45
CA TYR A 74 -9.09 -9.61 -5.49
C TYR A 74 -10.38 -9.05 -6.10
N ASP A 75 -11.05 -9.78 -6.96
CA ASP A 75 -12.35 -9.41 -7.51
C ASP A 75 -13.51 -9.54 -6.50
N ARG A 76 -13.28 -10.29 -5.44
CA ARG A 76 -14.27 -10.51 -4.38
C ARG A 76 -13.93 -9.80 -3.09
N ARG A 77 -12.66 -9.73 -2.73
CA ARG A 77 -12.21 -9.17 -1.46
C ARG A 77 -10.79 -8.67 -1.54
N VAL A 78 -10.59 -7.47 -1.04
CA VAL A 78 -9.26 -6.91 -0.79
C VAL A 78 -9.11 -6.65 0.71
N ARG A 79 -8.02 -7.12 1.27
CA ARG A 79 -7.72 -6.87 2.68
C ARG A 79 -6.92 -5.58 2.84
N PHE A 80 -7.10 -4.96 3.98
CA PHE A 80 -6.29 -3.82 4.40
C PHE A 80 -5.68 -4.08 5.78
N VAL A 81 -4.62 -3.39 6.08
CA VAL A 81 -3.92 -3.45 7.35
C VAL A 81 -4.04 -2.10 8.05
N ARG A 82 -4.26 -2.11 9.35
CA ARG A 82 -4.24 -0.91 10.18
C ARG A 82 -2.96 -0.89 11.00
N HIS A 83 -2.24 0.21 10.91
CA HIS A 83 -1.05 0.46 11.70
C HIS A 83 -1.30 1.60 12.68
N ASP A 84 -0.91 1.42 13.92
CA ASP A 84 -0.74 2.53 14.86
C ASP A 84 0.56 3.24 14.51
N VAL A 85 0.47 4.51 14.18
CA VAL A 85 1.62 5.33 13.77
C VAL A 85 1.88 6.50 14.72
N THR A 86 1.29 6.46 15.89
CA THR A 86 1.38 7.55 16.87
C THR A 86 2.82 7.94 17.16
N GLU A 87 3.70 6.97 17.33
CA GLU A 87 5.13 7.19 17.59
C GLU A 87 5.92 7.73 16.40
N HIS A 88 5.37 7.60 15.19
CA HIS A 88 6.02 8.07 13.96
C HIS A 88 5.64 9.51 13.61
N LEU A 89 4.53 9.99 14.16
CA LEU A 89 4.03 11.32 13.89
C LEU A 89 4.79 12.37 14.66
N LYS A 90 4.99 13.52 14.04
CA LYS A 90 5.53 14.72 14.67
C LYS A 90 4.60 15.91 14.43
N PRO A 91 4.60 16.93 15.31
CA PRO A 91 3.85 18.15 15.04
C PRO A 91 4.30 18.81 13.73
N GLY A 92 3.34 19.36 13.00
CA GLY A 92 3.60 20.03 11.75
C GLY A 92 3.67 19.08 10.56
N LEU A 93 4.62 19.29 9.68
CA LEU A 93 4.73 18.58 8.42
C LEU A 93 5.26 17.15 8.61
N ASN A 94 4.51 16.19 8.11
CA ASN A 94 4.87 14.78 8.07
C ASN A 94 4.91 14.29 6.62
N THR A 95 5.70 13.26 6.37
CA THR A 95 5.82 12.64 5.05
C THR A 95 5.46 11.17 5.14
N VAL A 96 4.50 10.74 4.35
CA VAL A 96 4.18 9.33 4.15
C VAL A 96 4.79 8.86 2.83
N GLY A 97 5.39 7.68 2.85
CA GLY A 97 5.93 7.00 1.67
C GLY A 97 5.45 5.57 1.60
N VAL A 98 5.19 5.10 0.40
CA VAL A 98 4.82 3.70 0.13
C VAL A 98 5.65 3.19 -1.03
N ILE A 99 6.28 2.04 -0.83
CA ILE A 99 6.89 1.26 -1.91
C ILE A 99 5.95 0.10 -2.20
N LEU A 100 5.54 -0.05 -3.45
CA LEU A 100 4.62 -1.11 -3.86
C LEU A 100 5.37 -2.15 -4.67
N GLY A 101 5.50 -3.35 -4.12
CA GLY A 101 6.07 -4.49 -4.80
C GLY A 101 5.03 -5.26 -5.60
N THR A 102 5.52 -5.99 -6.60
CA THR A 102 4.69 -6.90 -7.37
C THR A 102 4.15 -8.03 -6.50
N GLY A 103 2.85 -8.26 -6.57
CA GLY A 103 2.19 -9.38 -5.91
C GLY A 103 1.45 -10.26 -6.92
N TRP A 104 0.54 -11.07 -6.44
CA TRP A 104 -0.22 -11.98 -7.28
C TRP A 104 -1.16 -11.29 -8.27
N PHE A 105 -1.63 -10.09 -7.96
CA PHE A 105 -2.48 -9.32 -8.87
C PHE A 105 -1.76 -8.93 -10.16
N ASN A 106 -0.48 -8.62 -10.06
CA ASN A 106 0.36 -8.19 -11.18
C ASN A 106 1.51 -9.17 -11.43
N CYS A 107 1.23 -10.45 -11.31
CA CYS A 107 2.21 -11.49 -11.52
C CYS A 107 2.48 -11.66 -13.03
N PRO A 108 3.73 -11.55 -13.49
CA PRO A 108 4.06 -11.73 -14.92
C PRO A 108 3.95 -13.18 -15.39
N ALA A 109 3.97 -14.13 -14.47
CA ALA A 109 3.87 -15.55 -14.79
C ALA A 109 2.44 -16.06 -14.61
N LYS A 110 1.73 -16.29 -15.70
CA LYS A 110 0.37 -16.83 -15.69
C LYS A 110 0.29 -18.34 -15.40
N ASP A 111 1.41 -19.01 -15.30
CA ASP A 111 1.45 -20.43 -15.65
C ASP A 111 1.23 -21.43 -14.52
N VAL A 112 1.06 -20.98 -13.28
CA VAL A 112 1.02 -21.94 -12.17
C VAL A 112 -0.38 -22.21 -11.64
N TRP A 113 -1.34 -21.30 -11.83
CA TRP A 113 -2.60 -21.36 -11.10
C TRP A 113 -3.86 -20.98 -11.86
N ASN A 114 -3.96 -21.01 -13.15
CA ASN A 114 -5.21 -20.71 -13.90
C ASN A 114 -6.18 -19.78 -13.17
N PHE A 115 -5.70 -18.66 -12.72
CA PHE A 115 -6.54 -17.60 -12.20
C PHE A 115 -7.14 -16.83 -13.38
N ASP A 116 -8.20 -17.38 -13.94
CA ASP A 116 -9.02 -16.67 -14.91
C ASP A 116 -10.04 -15.79 -14.19
#